data_2d04b34799b689bbbd629731b4986ca0
#
_entry.id   2d04b34799b689bbbd629731b4986ca0
#
_cell.length_a   1.000
_cell.length_b   1.000
_cell.length_c   1.000
_cell.angle_alpha   90.00
_cell.angle_beta   90.00
_cell.angle_gamma   90.00
#
_symmetry.space_group_name_H-M   'P 1'
#
loop_
_entity.id
_entity.type
_entity.pdbx_description
1 polymer ?
#
loop_
_entity_poly.entity_id
_entity_poly.type
_entity_poly.pdbx_seq_one_letter_code
_entity_poly.pdbx_strand_id
1 'polypeptide(L)'
;MHKSRFCALVIDFKDGELDAAARFWAAALGREVLGTEGNYAKLKTRADEPIMLLQKVDHPPRVHLDIEADDVEAEVARLERLGAKRVSKVETWWVMEAPTGHRFCVVRPQRGPLDDRANTW
;
A
#
# COMPACT_ATOMS: atom_id res chain seq x y z
N MET A 1 -14.11 -3.25 -17.92
CA MET A 1 -12.69 -2.87 -18.12
C MET A 1 -12.27 -1.90 -17.02
N HIS A 2 -11.21 -2.19 -16.30
CA HIS A 2 -10.73 -1.31 -15.24
C HIS A 2 -9.21 -1.20 -15.31
N LYS A 3 -8.64 -0.23 -14.57
CA LYS A 3 -7.21 0.00 -14.52
C LYS A 3 -6.67 -0.22 -13.10
N SER A 4 -5.48 -0.76 -13.02
CA SER A 4 -4.77 -0.90 -11.76
C SER A 4 -3.26 -0.84 -11.96
N ARG A 5 -2.54 -0.55 -10.87
CA ARG A 5 -1.07 -0.59 -10.88
C ARG A 5 -0.54 -0.71 -9.44
N PHE A 6 0.71 -1.15 -9.33
CA PHE A 6 1.44 -1.09 -8.08
C PHE A 6 1.54 0.37 -7.61
N CYS A 7 1.16 0.60 -6.35
CA CYS A 7 1.01 1.94 -5.81
C CYS A 7 2.02 2.24 -4.70
N ALA A 8 2.10 1.38 -3.69
CA ALA A 8 2.83 1.71 -2.48
C ALA A 8 3.52 0.52 -1.86
N LEU A 9 4.65 0.80 -1.20
CA LEU A 9 5.27 -0.08 -0.22
C LEU A 9 4.93 0.46 1.16
N VAL A 10 4.40 -0.39 2.02
CA VAL A 10 4.05 -0.01 3.39
C VAL A 10 4.90 -0.84 4.35
N ILE A 11 5.66 -0.14 5.17
CA ILE A 11 6.49 -0.75 6.21
C ILE A 11 5.67 -0.78 7.49
N ASP A 12 5.17 -1.97 7.83
CA ASP A 12 4.42 -2.18 9.06
C ASP A 12 5.38 -2.43 10.22
N PHE A 13 5.16 -1.78 11.34
CA PHE A 13 5.96 -1.99 12.55
C PHE A 13 5.07 -1.97 13.79
N LYS A 14 5.52 -2.66 14.84
CA LYS A 14 4.74 -2.81 16.07
C LYS A 14 5.32 -1.99 17.21
N ASP A 15 6.62 -2.12 17.45
CA ASP A 15 7.27 -1.53 18.62
C ASP A 15 7.85 -0.16 18.29
N GLY A 16 7.74 0.76 19.25
CA GLY A 16 8.28 2.11 19.12
C GLY A 16 7.26 3.11 18.59
N GLU A 17 7.71 4.35 18.48
CA GLU A 17 6.86 5.46 18.08
C GLU A 17 6.91 5.71 16.57
N LEU A 18 5.80 6.16 16.03
CA LEU A 18 5.66 6.43 14.59
C LEU A 18 6.69 7.44 14.09
N ASP A 19 6.91 8.53 14.84
CA ASP A 19 7.88 9.55 14.45
C ASP A 19 9.31 9.02 14.42
N ALA A 20 9.67 8.17 15.38
CA ALA A 20 11.01 7.57 15.42
C ALA A 20 11.22 6.62 14.26
N ALA A 21 10.22 5.81 13.94
CA ALA A 21 10.28 4.90 12.79
C ALA A 21 10.39 5.68 11.48
N ALA A 22 9.61 6.73 11.33
CA ALA A 22 9.65 7.57 10.13
C ALA A 22 11.01 8.23 9.96
N ARG A 23 11.60 8.75 11.03
CA ARG A 23 12.93 9.36 10.99
C ARG A 23 14.00 8.36 10.58
N PHE A 24 13.94 7.14 11.13
CA PHE A 24 14.92 6.12 10.77
C PHE A 24 14.85 5.80 9.26
N TRP A 25 13.66 5.49 8.77
CA TRP A 25 13.52 5.08 7.37
C TRP A 25 13.76 6.23 6.40
N ALA A 26 13.36 7.45 6.76
CA ALA A 26 13.68 8.64 5.97
C ALA A 26 15.19 8.84 5.84
N ALA A 27 15.92 8.75 6.93
CA ALA A 27 17.37 8.88 6.91
C ALA A 27 18.03 7.73 6.16
N ALA A 28 17.58 6.50 6.38
CA ALA A 28 18.13 5.32 5.73
C ALA A 28 17.96 5.36 4.21
N LEU A 29 16.83 5.87 3.72
CA LEU A 29 16.50 5.90 2.30
C LEU A 29 16.81 7.24 1.64
N GLY A 30 17.27 8.22 2.40
CA GLY A 30 17.56 9.57 1.86
C GLY A 30 16.29 10.30 1.43
N ARG A 31 15.21 10.19 2.21
CA ARG A 31 13.94 10.83 1.93
C ARG A 31 13.50 11.72 3.08
N GLU A 32 12.62 12.68 2.80
CA GLU A 32 12.00 13.52 3.82
C GLU A 32 10.72 12.89 4.34
N VAL A 33 10.40 13.13 5.60
CA VAL A 33 9.09 12.80 6.16
C VAL A 33 8.13 13.90 5.72
N LEU A 34 7.08 13.55 4.98
CA LEU A 34 6.08 14.52 4.54
C LEU A 34 5.08 14.85 5.64
N GLY A 35 4.78 13.89 6.50
CA GLY A 35 3.85 14.09 7.59
C GLY A 35 3.33 12.78 8.16
N THR A 36 2.53 12.90 9.20
CA THR A 36 1.88 11.77 9.86
C THR A 36 0.38 12.00 9.93
N GLU A 37 -0.38 10.95 9.84
CA GLU A 37 -1.84 10.97 9.98
C GLU A 37 -2.29 9.65 10.60
N GLY A 38 -2.92 9.71 11.78
CA GLY A 38 -3.31 8.50 12.50
C GLY A 38 -2.11 7.60 12.77
N ASN A 39 -2.19 6.37 12.29
CA ASN A 39 -1.12 5.36 12.44
C ASN A 39 -0.13 5.34 11.28
N TYR A 40 -0.21 6.32 10.38
CA TYR A 40 0.59 6.37 9.16
C TYR A 40 1.56 7.53 9.15
N ALA A 41 2.74 7.29 8.57
CA ALA A 41 3.66 8.34 8.17
C ALA A 41 3.97 8.15 6.69
N LYS A 42 4.10 9.26 5.97
CA LYS A 42 4.40 9.24 4.54
C LYS A 42 5.78 9.84 4.30
N LEU A 43 6.60 9.14 3.52
CA LEU A 43 7.88 9.64 3.06
C LEU A 43 7.72 10.25 1.68
N LYS A 44 8.53 11.29 1.39
CA LYS A 44 8.57 11.88 0.07
C LYS A 44 9.25 10.92 -0.90
N THR A 45 8.62 10.66 -2.04
CA THR A 45 9.17 9.80 -3.09
C THR A 45 9.10 10.53 -4.42
N ARG A 46 9.87 10.05 -5.40
CA ARG A 46 9.83 10.60 -6.76
C ARG A 46 8.60 10.10 -7.49
N ALA A 47 8.24 10.79 -8.59
CA ALA A 47 7.08 10.43 -9.39
C ALA A 47 7.19 9.02 -10.01
N ASP A 48 8.42 8.54 -10.25
CA ASP A 48 8.71 7.23 -10.82
C ASP A 48 8.90 6.13 -9.76
N GLU A 49 8.76 6.47 -8.48
CA GLU A 49 8.85 5.54 -7.37
C GLU A 49 7.45 5.23 -6.80
N PRO A 50 7.26 4.06 -6.17
CA PRO A 50 6.04 3.84 -5.42
C PRO A 50 5.98 4.77 -4.21
N ILE A 51 4.77 5.02 -3.71
CA ILE A 51 4.57 5.71 -2.45
C ILE A 51 5.19 4.86 -1.33
N MET A 52 5.83 5.50 -0.37
CA MET A 52 6.40 4.84 0.81
C MET A 52 5.65 5.30 2.06
N LEU A 53 5.06 4.34 2.76
CA LEU A 53 4.34 4.59 4.00
C LEU A 53 4.93 3.75 5.14
N LEU A 54 4.87 4.29 6.36
CA LEU A 54 5.06 3.52 7.58
C LEU A 54 3.70 3.40 8.25
N GLN A 55 3.42 2.23 8.80
CA GLN A 55 2.18 2.02 9.52
C GLN A 55 2.44 1.35 10.85
N LYS A 56 1.96 1.97 11.93
CA LYS A 56 1.96 1.37 13.26
C LYS A 56 0.86 0.31 13.31
N VAL A 57 1.23 -0.92 13.64
CA VAL A 57 0.32 -2.07 13.66
C VAL A 57 0.45 -2.85 14.96
N ASP A 58 -0.41 -3.83 15.15
CA ASP A 58 -0.40 -4.70 16.35
C ASP A 58 0.07 -6.13 16.06
N HIS A 59 0.56 -6.38 14.85
CA HIS A 59 1.16 -7.66 14.47
C HIS A 59 2.68 -7.50 14.27
N PRO A 60 3.45 -8.61 14.14
CA PRO A 60 4.90 -8.53 13.89
C PRO A 60 5.22 -7.71 12.63
N PRO A 61 6.40 -7.05 12.61
CA PRO A 61 6.77 -6.18 11.50
C PRO A 61 6.87 -6.96 10.18
N ARG A 62 6.40 -6.32 9.12
CA ARG A 62 6.45 -6.86 7.75
C ARG A 62 6.25 -5.71 6.76
N VAL A 63 6.56 -5.97 5.49
CA VAL A 63 6.27 -5.03 4.41
C VAL A 63 5.09 -5.58 3.62
N HIS A 64 4.13 -4.73 3.29
CA HIS A 64 3.07 -5.13 2.37
C HIS A 64 2.97 -4.16 1.20
N LEU A 65 2.38 -4.63 0.11
CA LEU A 65 2.18 -3.84 -1.10
C LEU A 65 0.75 -3.34 -1.15
N ASP A 66 0.56 -2.15 -1.73
CA ASP A 66 -0.75 -1.67 -2.12
C ASP A 66 -0.83 -1.63 -3.65
N ILE A 67 -1.95 -2.10 -4.18
CA ILE A 67 -2.33 -1.96 -5.59
C ILE A 67 -3.45 -0.93 -5.64
N GLU A 68 -3.28 0.13 -6.42
CA GLU A 68 -4.37 1.08 -6.64
C GLU A 68 -5.17 0.69 -7.87
N ALA A 69 -6.48 0.85 -7.78
CA ALA A 69 -7.41 0.51 -8.85
C ALA A 69 -8.54 1.52 -8.93
N ASP A 70 -8.97 1.82 -10.14
CA ASP A 70 -10.12 2.72 -10.35
C ASP A 70 -11.45 2.01 -10.08
N ASP A 71 -11.45 0.68 -10.07
CA ASP A 71 -12.59 -0.14 -9.63
C ASP A 71 -12.04 -1.24 -8.71
N VAL A 72 -12.09 -0.98 -7.41
CA VAL A 72 -11.53 -1.88 -6.39
C VAL A 72 -12.15 -3.28 -6.45
N GLU A 73 -13.49 -3.36 -6.57
CA GLU A 73 -14.17 -4.66 -6.61
C GLU A 73 -13.80 -5.47 -7.86
N ALA A 74 -13.67 -4.81 -9.01
CA ALA A 74 -13.25 -5.48 -10.24
C ALA A 74 -11.82 -6.01 -10.11
N GLU A 75 -10.93 -5.23 -9.50
CA GLU A 75 -9.55 -5.65 -9.28
C GLU A 75 -9.48 -6.81 -8.29
N VAL A 76 -10.22 -6.76 -7.20
CA VAL A 76 -10.27 -7.85 -6.23
C VAL A 76 -10.76 -9.14 -6.92
N ALA A 77 -11.80 -9.06 -7.74
CA ALA A 77 -12.30 -10.22 -8.48
C ALA A 77 -11.24 -10.78 -9.44
N ARG A 78 -10.50 -9.90 -10.12
CA ARG A 78 -9.41 -10.32 -11.00
C ARG A 78 -8.33 -11.08 -10.23
N LEU A 79 -7.94 -10.55 -9.08
CA LEU A 79 -6.91 -11.16 -8.22
C LEU A 79 -7.36 -12.49 -7.62
N GLU A 80 -8.66 -12.61 -7.30
CA GLU A 80 -9.21 -13.90 -6.86
C GLU A 80 -9.09 -14.96 -7.95
N ARG A 81 -9.32 -14.60 -9.20
CA ARG A 81 -9.11 -15.51 -10.34
C ARG A 81 -7.66 -15.96 -10.48
N LEU A 82 -6.72 -15.16 -9.98
CA LEU A 82 -5.28 -15.50 -9.96
C LEU A 82 -4.91 -16.32 -8.71
N GLY A 83 -5.85 -16.56 -7.81
CA GLY A 83 -5.61 -17.38 -6.63
C GLY A 83 -5.52 -16.63 -5.31
N ALA A 84 -5.68 -15.32 -5.31
CA ALA A 84 -5.70 -14.55 -4.07
C ALA A 84 -7.00 -14.77 -3.31
N LYS A 85 -6.98 -14.48 -2.01
CA LYS A 85 -8.15 -14.60 -1.13
C LYS A 85 -8.46 -13.25 -0.49
N ARG A 86 -9.75 -12.96 -0.34
CA ARG A 86 -10.20 -11.81 0.43
C ARG A 86 -10.01 -12.11 1.91
N VAL A 87 -9.40 -11.18 2.64
CA VAL A 87 -9.22 -11.32 4.10
C VAL A 87 -10.23 -10.44 4.83
N SER A 88 -10.20 -9.14 4.57
CA SER A 88 -11.13 -8.21 5.21
C SER A 88 -11.28 -6.93 4.41
N LYS A 89 -12.46 -6.33 4.50
CA LYS A 89 -12.68 -5.00 3.94
C LYS A 89 -12.53 -3.97 5.04
N VAL A 90 -11.71 -2.95 4.80
CA VAL A 90 -11.48 -1.85 5.74
C VAL A 90 -11.90 -0.56 5.05
N GLU A 91 -13.02 0.03 5.47
CA GLU A 91 -13.56 1.23 4.83
C GLU A 91 -13.74 1.06 3.32
N THR A 92 -12.79 1.56 2.51
CA THR A 92 -12.88 1.56 1.05
C THR A 92 -11.92 0.60 0.37
N TRP A 93 -11.04 -0.07 1.12
CA TRP A 93 -10.05 -0.96 0.54
C TRP A 93 -10.20 -2.39 1.05
N TRP A 94 -9.57 -3.32 0.33
CA TRP A 94 -9.55 -4.73 0.69
C TRP A 94 -8.16 -5.16 1.11
N VAL A 95 -8.08 -5.87 2.24
CA VAL A 95 -6.89 -6.65 2.60
C VAL A 95 -7.04 -8.02 1.96
N MET A 96 -6.01 -8.43 1.22
CA MET A 96 -5.98 -9.68 0.47
C MET A 96 -4.81 -10.54 0.94
N GLU A 97 -4.89 -11.83 0.62
CA GLU A 97 -3.78 -12.76 0.82
C GLU A 97 -3.41 -13.39 -0.52
N ALA A 98 -2.14 -13.27 -0.90
CA ALA A 98 -1.62 -13.87 -2.12
C ALA A 98 -1.45 -15.39 -1.96
N PRO A 99 -1.37 -16.17 -3.07
CA PRO A 99 -1.05 -17.59 -2.99
C PRO A 99 0.25 -17.90 -2.23
N THR A 100 1.17 -16.93 -2.19
CA THR A 100 2.43 -17.04 -1.46
C THR A 100 2.29 -16.80 0.05
N GLY A 101 1.08 -16.48 0.53
CA GLY A 101 0.82 -16.18 1.93
C GLY A 101 1.04 -14.73 2.31
N HIS A 102 1.51 -13.88 1.39
CA HIS A 102 1.74 -12.47 1.67
C HIS A 102 0.44 -11.69 1.70
N ARG A 103 0.32 -10.79 2.66
CA ARG A 103 -0.79 -9.84 2.73
C ARG A 103 -0.48 -8.64 1.85
N PHE A 104 -1.51 -8.12 1.19
CA PHE A 104 -1.44 -6.90 0.39
C PHE A 104 -2.81 -6.24 0.36
N CYS A 105 -2.88 -5.00 -0.10
CA CYS A 105 -4.14 -4.27 -0.13
C CYS A 105 -4.46 -3.79 -1.53
N VAL A 106 -5.76 -3.71 -1.82
CA VAL A 106 -6.29 -3.09 -3.04
C VAL A 106 -7.00 -1.82 -2.60
N VAL A 107 -6.53 -0.68 -3.07
CA VAL A 107 -6.96 0.64 -2.62
C VAL A 107 -7.45 1.47 -3.80
N ARG A 108 -8.18 2.53 -3.50
CA ARG A 108 -8.55 3.55 -4.49
C ARG A 108 -7.31 4.27 -4.98
N PRO A 109 -7.38 4.96 -6.14
CA PRO A 109 -6.24 5.72 -6.65
C PRO A 109 -5.72 6.72 -5.61
N GLN A 110 -4.41 6.71 -5.40
CA GLN A 110 -3.75 7.52 -4.38
C GLN A 110 -3.00 8.72 -4.98
N ARG A 111 -2.79 8.73 -6.29
CA ARG A 111 -2.00 9.73 -7.00
C ARG A 111 -2.78 10.33 -8.16
N GLY A 112 -4.09 10.55 -7.97
CA GLY A 112 -4.99 11.03 -9.02
C GLY A 112 -5.47 9.90 -9.93
N PRO A 113 -6.20 10.25 -10.99
CA PRO A 113 -6.74 9.26 -11.93
C PRO A 113 -5.64 8.39 -12.53
N LEU A 114 -5.96 7.12 -12.77
CA LEU A 114 -5.03 6.19 -13.41
C LEU A 114 -4.92 6.53 -14.90
N ASP A 115 -3.69 6.65 -15.37
CA ASP A 115 -3.37 7.01 -16.74
C ASP A 115 -2.89 5.78 -17.53
N ASP A 116 -2.25 6.04 -18.69
CA ASP A 116 -1.74 4.99 -19.58
C ASP A 116 -0.53 4.22 -19.03
N ARG A 117 0.03 4.65 -17.88
CA ARG A 117 1.07 3.89 -17.19
C ARG A 117 0.48 2.78 -16.32
N ALA A 118 -0.83 2.79 -16.08
CA ALA A 118 -1.51 1.73 -15.38
C ALA A 118 -1.88 0.60 -16.35
N ASN A 119 -2.01 -0.62 -15.83
CA ASN A 119 -2.49 -1.74 -16.62
C ASN A 119 -4.00 -1.60 -16.84
N THR A 120 -4.45 -1.98 -18.00
CA THR A 120 -5.88 -2.05 -18.34
C THR A 120 -6.29 -3.51 -18.47
N TRP A 121 -7.38 -3.86 -17.83
CA TRP A 121 -7.86 -5.25 -17.74
C TRP A 121 -9.22 -5.44 -18.39
#